data_a403b03bc66f183c478b9c93e4eb2fc9
#
_entry.id   a403b03bc66f183c478b9c93e4eb2fc9
#
_cell.length_a   1.000
_cell.length_b   1.000
_cell.length_c   1.000
_cell.angle_alpha   90.00
_cell.angle_beta   90.00
_cell.angle_gamma   90.00
#
_symmetry.space_group_name_H-M   'P 1'
#
loop_
_entity.id
_entity.type
_entity.pdbx_description
1 polymer ?
#
loop_
_entity_poly.entity_id
_entity_poly.type
_entity_poly.pdbx_seq_one_letter_code
_entity_poly.pdbx_strand_id
1 'polypeptide(L)'
;MEKNPEIQFRSPEEIKCYQEGQLAKTLTYLQAHSKFYQRMFEEHHIDINQIKKIEDLQQIPVTTKTDLQLHNDDFICVDKEQIIDYVTTSGTLGDPVTFVLTSEDLDRLSYNEYLSFTTTGCSKKDILQLMTTIDRRFMAGLAYYMGARELGMGVIRVGNGIPELQWDTIRRIHPTCGMVVPSFLIKLIEFAEKNHIDHNACSMQKCICIGEALRNQEFQLNTLGQKIHDKWPALQLYSTYASTEMQSSFTECSEFHGGHLQPELIIVEFLDDNNRPVAEGEAGEVTITTLGVEGMPLLRFKTGDICYHHTEPCACGRNTIRLSSILGRKGQMIKYKGTT
;
A
#
# COMPACT_ATOMS: atom_id res chain seq x y z
N MET A 1 1.22 12.64 -14.15
CA MET A 1 0.17 12.98 -13.13
C MET A 1 0.53 14.29 -12.45
N GLU A 2 -0.44 15.22 -12.22
CA GLU A 2 -0.23 16.44 -11.41
C GLU A 2 -0.21 16.05 -9.92
N LYS A 3 0.86 16.40 -9.20
CA LYS A 3 1.07 16.06 -7.79
C LYS A 3 0.44 17.14 -6.90
N ASN A 4 -0.38 16.75 -5.93
CA ASN A 4 -1.07 17.63 -4.99
C ASN A 4 -1.02 17.08 -3.55
N PRO A 5 0.17 16.98 -2.91
CA PRO A 5 0.30 16.38 -1.59
C PRO A 5 -0.51 17.08 -0.49
N GLU A 6 -0.92 18.32 -0.73
CA GLU A 6 -1.73 19.10 0.21
C GLU A 6 -3.19 18.64 0.28
N ILE A 7 -3.67 17.86 -0.70
CA ILE A 7 -5.06 17.38 -0.72
C ILE A 7 -5.41 16.55 0.53
N GLN A 8 -4.45 15.81 1.08
CA GLN A 8 -4.67 14.99 2.28
C GLN A 8 -4.97 15.78 3.56
N PHE A 9 -4.73 17.11 3.54
CA PHE A 9 -5.02 18.03 4.64
C PHE A 9 -6.26 18.88 4.39
N ARG A 10 -6.92 18.73 3.24
CA ARG A 10 -8.17 19.42 2.90
C ARG A 10 -9.35 18.76 3.59
N SER A 11 -10.51 19.42 3.54
CA SER A 11 -11.73 18.84 4.08
C SER A 11 -12.10 17.51 3.39
N PRO A 12 -12.85 16.62 4.06
CA PRO A 12 -13.32 15.37 3.43
C PRO A 12 -14.09 15.61 2.14
N GLU A 13 -14.86 16.72 2.06
CA GLU A 13 -15.63 17.12 0.89
C GLU A 13 -14.70 17.51 -0.28
N GLU A 14 -13.63 18.26 0.00
CA GLU A 14 -12.65 18.66 -1.02
C GLU A 14 -11.87 17.42 -1.52
N ILE A 15 -11.48 16.51 -0.62
CA ILE A 15 -10.85 15.23 -0.99
C ILE A 15 -11.77 14.42 -1.89
N LYS A 16 -13.05 14.27 -1.51
CA LYS A 16 -14.04 13.55 -2.29
C LYS A 16 -14.25 14.17 -3.66
N CYS A 17 -14.42 15.47 -3.74
CA CYS A 17 -14.59 16.20 -5.01
C CYS A 17 -13.38 15.99 -5.94
N TYR A 18 -12.16 16.02 -5.39
CA TYR A 18 -10.95 15.72 -6.14
C TYR A 18 -10.96 14.28 -6.67
N GLN A 19 -11.28 13.29 -5.83
CA GLN A 19 -11.34 11.88 -6.21
C GLN A 19 -12.42 11.61 -7.27
N GLU A 20 -13.59 12.25 -7.17
CA GLU A 20 -14.66 12.15 -8.18
C GLU A 20 -14.22 12.70 -9.54
N GLY A 21 -13.45 13.78 -9.56
CA GLY A 21 -12.84 14.32 -10.78
C GLY A 21 -11.80 13.35 -11.39
N GLN A 22 -11.00 12.67 -10.57
CA GLN A 22 -10.06 11.66 -11.07
C GLN A 22 -10.76 10.37 -11.50
N LEU A 23 -11.83 9.97 -10.80
CA LEU A 23 -12.67 8.82 -11.17
C LEU A 23 -13.22 8.98 -12.58
N ALA A 24 -13.77 10.14 -12.92
CA ALA A 24 -14.30 10.41 -14.26
C ALA A 24 -13.22 10.22 -15.35
N LYS A 25 -11.98 10.67 -15.10
CA LYS A 25 -10.84 10.45 -16.01
C LYS A 25 -10.51 8.97 -16.13
N THR A 26 -10.44 8.25 -15.00
CA THR A 26 -10.16 6.80 -14.95
C THR A 26 -11.21 6.02 -15.74
N LEU A 27 -12.50 6.30 -15.55
CA LEU A 27 -13.57 5.62 -16.28
C LEU A 27 -13.49 5.86 -17.79
N THR A 28 -13.24 7.10 -18.22
CA THR A 28 -13.02 7.44 -19.62
C THR A 28 -11.82 6.69 -20.20
N TYR A 29 -10.73 6.62 -19.46
CA TYR A 29 -9.53 5.89 -19.87
C TYR A 29 -9.79 4.39 -20.02
N LEU A 30 -10.44 3.77 -19.04
CA LEU A 30 -10.79 2.35 -19.06
C LEU A 30 -11.71 1.99 -20.21
N GLN A 31 -12.72 2.83 -20.49
CA GLN A 31 -13.64 2.64 -21.63
C GLN A 31 -12.91 2.72 -22.97
N ALA A 32 -11.84 3.53 -23.07
CA ALA A 32 -11.10 3.69 -24.31
C ALA A 32 -10.04 2.58 -24.52
N HIS A 33 -9.42 2.08 -23.44
CA HIS A 33 -8.18 1.31 -23.55
C HIS A 33 -8.24 -0.10 -22.96
N SER A 34 -9.10 -0.41 -21.98
CA SER A 34 -9.17 -1.74 -21.37
C SER A 34 -10.19 -2.63 -22.04
N LYS A 35 -9.76 -3.69 -22.69
CA LYS A 35 -10.67 -4.69 -23.29
C LYS A 35 -11.56 -5.35 -22.24
N PHE A 36 -11.03 -5.60 -21.03
CA PHE A 36 -11.79 -6.18 -19.94
C PHE A 36 -12.94 -5.27 -19.49
N TYR A 37 -12.64 -3.98 -19.22
CA TYR A 37 -13.67 -3.05 -18.76
C TYR A 37 -14.64 -2.62 -19.85
N GLN A 38 -14.21 -2.58 -21.12
CA GLN A 38 -15.14 -2.38 -22.26
C GLN A 38 -16.23 -3.45 -22.27
N ARG A 39 -15.85 -4.74 -22.20
CA ARG A 39 -16.82 -5.84 -22.12
C ARG A 39 -17.70 -5.74 -20.89
N MET A 40 -17.12 -5.49 -19.72
CA MET A 40 -17.87 -5.33 -18.47
C MET A 40 -18.93 -4.22 -18.60
N PHE A 41 -18.57 -3.08 -19.16
CA PHE A 41 -19.51 -1.95 -19.33
C PHE A 41 -20.64 -2.29 -20.32
N GLU A 42 -20.31 -2.98 -21.42
CA GLU A 42 -21.32 -3.44 -22.39
C GLU A 42 -22.27 -4.48 -21.79
N GLU A 43 -21.73 -5.54 -21.18
CA GLU A 43 -22.51 -6.65 -20.61
C GLU A 43 -23.46 -6.20 -19.49
N HIS A 44 -23.03 -5.23 -18.69
CA HIS A 44 -23.82 -4.71 -17.57
C HIS A 44 -24.55 -3.41 -17.90
N HIS A 45 -24.52 -2.95 -19.15
CA HIS A 45 -25.18 -1.72 -19.62
C HIS A 45 -24.79 -0.47 -18.80
N ILE A 46 -23.49 -0.36 -18.45
CA ILE A 46 -22.95 0.75 -17.66
C ILE A 46 -22.71 1.95 -18.58
N ASP A 47 -23.42 3.04 -18.33
CA ASP A 47 -23.09 4.35 -18.90
C ASP A 47 -22.17 5.10 -17.93
N ILE A 48 -20.87 5.16 -18.25
CA ILE A 48 -19.86 5.82 -17.40
C ILE A 48 -20.18 7.31 -17.19
N ASN A 49 -20.97 7.95 -18.05
CA ASN A 49 -21.39 9.35 -17.89
C ASN A 49 -22.39 9.53 -16.74
N GLN A 50 -23.01 8.47 -16.25
CA GLN A 50 -23.89 8.48 -15.08
C GLN A 50 -23.12 8.29 -13.78
N ILE A 51 -21.88 7.80 -13.83
CA ILE A 51 -21.01 7.58 -12.65
C ILE A 51 -20.26 8.88 -12.37
N LYS A 52 -20.80 9.70 -11.48
CA LYS A 52 -20.25 11.03 -11.15
C LYS A 52 -19.72 11.14 -9.74
N LYS A 53 -20.23 10.31 -8.84
CA LYS A 53 -19.88 10.30 -7.43
C LYS A 53 -19.25 8.96 -7.06
N ILE A 54 -18.51 8.94 -5.97
CA ILE A 54 -17.93 7.70 -5.43
C ILE A 54 -19.04 6.68 -5.12
N GLU A 55 -20.19 7.13 -4.62
CA GLU A 55 -21.34 6.27 -4.33
C GLU A 55 -21.92 5.58 -5.57
N ASP A 56 -21.78 6.18 -6.74
CA ASP A 56 -22.26 5.61 -8.01
C ASP A 56 -21.45 4.38 -8.43
N LEU A 57 -20.24 4.18 -7.86
CA LEU A 57 -19.43 2.98 -8.07
C LEU A 57 -20.20 1.68 -7.78
N GLN A 58 -21.18 1.72 -6.87
CA GLN A 58 -22.04 0.57 -6.56
C GLN A 58 -22.82 0.03 -7.78
N GLN A 59 -22.99 0.82 -8.84
CA GLN A 59 -23.61 0.41 -10.10
C GLN A 59 -22.67 -0.44 -10.97
N ILE A 60 -21.35 -0.41 -10.69
CA ILE A 60 -20.33 -1.13 -11.44
C ILE A 60 -20.01 -2.44 -10.70
N PRO A 61 -19.97 -3.59 -11.40
CA PRO A 61 -19.54 -4.85 -10.80
C PRO A 61 -18.12 -4.75 -10.20
N VAL A 62 -17.86 -5.54 -9.17
CA VAL A 62 -16.52 -5.65 -8.59
C VAL A 62 -15.61 -6.46 -9.50
N THR A 63 -14.33 -6.15 -9.50
CA THR A 63 -13.26 -6.93 -10.13
C THR A 63 -12.56 -7.78 -9.09
N THR A 64 -12.16 -8.98 -9.44
CA THR A 64 -11.54 -9.94 -8.53
C THR A 64 -10.17 -10.42 -9.02
N LYS A 65 -9.43 -11.07 -8.14
CA LYS A 65 -8.17 -11.72 -8.53
C LYS A 65 -8.37 -12.82 -9.57
N THR A 66 -9.51 -13.51 -9.54
CA THR A 66 -9.87 -14.51 -10.55
C THR A 66 -10.01 -13.87 -11.95
N ASP A 67 -10.61 -12.69 -12.04
CA ASP A 67 -10.73 -11.96 -13.30
C ASP A 67 -9.34 -11.59 -13.85
N LEU A 68 -8.45 -11.10 -12.98
CA LEU A 68 -7.06 -10.82 -13.36
C LEU A 68 -6.30 -12.07 -13.83
N GLN A 69 -6.54 -13.22 -13.21
CA GLN A 69 -5.89 -14.48 -13.58
C GLN A 69 -6.40 -15.05 -14.92
N LEU A 70 -7.72 -14.95 -15.15
CA LEU A 70 -8.35 -15.50 -16.37
C LEU A 70 -8.18 -14.59 -17.59
N HIS A 71 -8.07 -13.27 -17.38
CA HIS A 71 -8.12 -12.26 -18.44
C HIS A 71 -6.95 -11.28 -18.37
N ASN A 72 -5.78 -11.69 -17.89
CA ASN A 72 -4.66 -10.79 -17.57
C ASN A 72 -4.34 -9.81 -18.71
N ASP A 73 -4.23 -10.31 -19.95
CA ASP A 73 -3.88 -9.49 -21.11
C ASP A 73 -4.97 -8.44 -21.48
N ASP A 74 -6.22 -8.69 -21.12
CA ASP A 74 -7.33 -7.78 -21.41
C ASP A 74 -7.38 -6.56 -20.46
N PHE A 75 -6.63 -6.64 -19.35
CA PHE A 75 -6.44 -5.50 -18.44
C PHE A 75 -5.35 -4.53 -18.91
N ILE A 76 -4.49 -4.95 -19.86
CA ILE A 76 -3.41 -4.09 -20.37
C ILE A 76 -4.02 -3.00 -21.25
N CYS A 77 -3.74 -1.74 -20.88
CA CYS A 77 -4.30 -0.55 -21.51
C CYS A 77 -3.33 0.19 -22.45
N VAL A 78 -2.13 -0.30 -22.62
CA VAL A 78 -1.03 0.35 -23.35
C VAL A 78 -0.40 -0.59 -24.37
N ASP A 79 0.24 -0.01 -25.39
CA ASP A 79 1.01 -0.79 -26.36
C ASP A 79 2.30 -1.33 -25.72
N LYS A 80 2.81 -2.42 -26.27
CA LYS A 80 3.99 -3.13 -25.74
C LYS A 80 5.23 -2.23 -25.64
N GLU A 81 5.39 -1.31 -26.55
CA GLU A 81 6.50 -0.35 -26.61
C GLU A 81 6.49 0.67 -25.47
N GLN A 82 5.36 0.86 -24.82
CA GLN A 82 5.22 1.76 -23.66
C GLN A 82 5.52 1.07 -22.32
N ILE A 83 5.63 -0.26 -22.33
CA ILE A 83 5.89 -1.06 -21.12
C ILE A 83 7.39 -0.99 -20.78
N ILE A 84 7.68 -0.50 -19.58
CA ILE A 84 9.05 -0.33 -19.07
C ILE A 84 9.41 -1.42 -18.07
N ASP A 85 8.43 -1.89 -17.26
CA ASP A 85 8.69 -2.90 -16.24
C ASP A 85 7.57 -3.95 -16.19
N TYR A 86 7.95 -5.18 -15.85
CA TYR A 86 7.06 -6.32 -15.64
C TYR A 86 7.21 -6.83 -14.21
N VAL A 87 6.16 -6.75 -13.43
CA VAL A 87 6.14 -7.21 -12.03
C VAL A 87 5.10 -8.30 -11.83
N THR A 88 5.24 -9.07 -10.76
CA THR A 88 4.27 -10.14 -10.46
C THR A 88 3.80 -10.06 -9.02
N THR A 89 2.52 -10.41 -8.82
CA THR A 89 1.98 -10.60 -7.46
C THR A 89 2.62 -11.82 -6.80
N SER A 90 2.67 -11.84 -5.45
CA SER A 90 3.04 -13.04 -4.71
C SER A 90 1.96 -14.11 -4.90
N GLY A 91 2.24 -15.23 -5.54
CA GLY A 91 1.28 -16.31 -5.86
C GLY A 91 0.72 -17.08 -4.64
N THR A 92 0.44 -16.43 -3.52
CA THR A 92 -0.04 -17.07 -2.29
C THR A 92 -1.43 -17.73 -2.40
N LEU A 93 -2.24 -17.33 -3.37
CA LEU A 93 -3.58 -17.85 -3.63
C LEU A 93 -3.79 -18.14 -5.13
N GLY A 94 -3.02 -19.07 -5.70
CA GLY A 94 -3.10 -19.45 -7.11
C GLY A 94 -1.96 -18.87 -7.96
N ASP A 95 -2.12 -18.87 -9.28
CA ASP A 95 -1.08 -18.41 -10.21
C ASP A 95 -0.78 -16.90 -10.02
N PRO A 96 0.49 -16.50 -10.08
CA PRO A 96 0.88 -15.09 -10.04
C PRO A 96 0.26 -14.33 -11.20
N VAL A 97 -0.23 -13.12 -10.93
CA VAL A 97 -0.68 -12.18 -11.95
C VAL A 97 0.49 -11.29 -12.35
N THR A 98 0.67 -11.09 -13.64
CA THR A 98 1.67 -10.14 -14.16
C THR A 98 1.05 -8.77 -14.32
N PHE A 99 1.70 -7.74 -13.76
CA PHE A 99 1.39 -6.34 -14.00
C PHE A 99 2.44 -5.73 -14.90
N VAL A 100 2.02 -4.84 -15.78
CA VAL A 100 2.89 -4.04 -16.63
C VAL A 100 2.86 -2.59 -16.18
N LEU A 101 4.00 -1.93 -16.23
CA LEU A 101 4.17 -0.55 -15.80
C LEU A 101 4.78 0.30 -16.92
N THR A 102 4.23 1.47 -17.13
CA THR A 102 4.81 2.51 -18.00
C THR A 102 5.81 3.36 -17.23
N SER A 103 6.46 4.30 -17.92
CA SER A 103 7.30 5.32 -17.27
C SER A 103 6.47 6.17 -16.27
N GLU A 104 5.26 6.56 -16.65
CA GLU A 104 4.36 7.33 -15.80
C GLU A 104 3.89 6.52 -14.57
N ASP A 105 3.67 5.21 -14.73
CA ASP A 105 3.35 4.33 -13.60
C ASP A 105 4.52 4.24 -12.61
N LEU A 106 5.75 4.17 -13.10
CA LEU A 106 6.95 4.19 -12.24
C LEU A 106 7.09 5.53 -11.51
N ASP A 107 6.86 6.65 -12.18
CA ASP A 107 6.86 7.98 -11.55
C ASP A 107 5.75 8.13 -10.52
N ARG A 108 4.57 7.55 -10.79
CA ARG A 108 3.46 7.49 -9.85
C ARG A 108 3.80 6.64 -8.62
N LEU A 109 4.45 5.50 -8.78
CA LEU A 109 4.94 4.67 -7.69
C LEU A 109 6.02 5.39 -6.86
N SER A 110 6.92 6.11 -7.52
CA SER A 110 7.89 6.99 -6.86
C SER A 110 7.19 8.00 -5.96
N TYR A 111 6.15 8.64 -6.47
CA TYR A 111 5.35 9.61 -5.72
C TYR A 111 4.58 8.98 -4.56
N ASN A 112 4.00 7.79 -4.74
CA ASN A 112 3.37 7.05 -3.65
C ASN A 112 4.33 6.85 -2.47
N GLU A 113 5.55 6.43 -2.75
CA GLU A 113 6.54 6.20 -1.69
C GLU A 113 7.09 7.50 -1.11
N TYR A 114 7.20 8.57 -1.91
CA TYR A 114 7.46 9.92 -1.39
C TYR A 114 6.41 10.32 -0.34
N LEU A 115 5.11 10.12 -0.62
CA LEU A 115 4.02 10.38 0.30
C LEU A 115 4.10 9.46 1.54
N SER A 116 4.40 8.19 1.35
CA SER A 116 4.58 7.22 2.42
C SER A 116 5.72 7.63 3.37
N PHE A 117 6.91 7.95 2.84
CA PHE A 117 8.04 8.41 3.64
C PHE A 117 7.74 9.72 4.38
N THR A 118 7.12 10.69 3.72
CA THR A 118 6.76 11.97 4.37
C THR A 118 5.72 11.76 5.46
N THR A 119 4.81 10.81 5.32
CA THR A 119 3.82 10.45 6.35
C THR A 119 4.48 9.93 7.62
N THR A 120 5.58 9.17 7.51
CA THR A 120 6.38 8.70 8.66
C THR A 120 7.35 9.76 9.21
N GLY A 121 7.30 10.99 8.71
CA GLY A 121 8.21 12.06 9.08
C GLY A 121 9.63 11.88 8.57
N CYS A 122 9.86 11.08 7.54
CA CYS A 122 11.13 11.05 6.84
C CYS A 122 11.36 12.32 6.02
N SER A 123 12.61 12.70 5.83
CA SER A 123 13.05 13.88 5.12
C SER A 123 14.36 13.64 4.36
N LYS A 124 14.81 14.61 3.59
CA LYS A 124 16.11 14.58 2.91
C LYS A 124 17.34 14.44 3.84
N LYS A 125 17.14 14.55 5.16
CA LYS A 125 18.20 14.33 6.17
C LYS A 125 18.36 12.86 6.53
N ASP A 126 17.39 12.03 6.17
CA ASP A 126 17.40 10.62 6.51
C ASP A 126 18.20 9.80 5.50
N ILE A 127 18.76 8.70 5.97
CA ILE A 127 19.42 7.67 5.16
C ILE A 127 18.62 6.38 5.35
N LEU A 128 18.03 5.91 4.25
CA LEU A 128 17.23 4.69 4.21
C LEU A 128 18.11 3.45 4.01
N GLN A 129 18.07 2.51 4.93
CA GLN A 129 18.53 1.15 4.71
C GLN A 129 17.38 0.30 4.16
N LEU A 130 17.47 -0.04 2.88
CA LEU A 130 16.47 -0.86 2.21
C LEU A 130 16.80 -2.33 2.43
N MET A 131 16.05 -2.98 3.35
CA MET A 131 16.22 -4.38 3.77
C MET A 131 15.20 -5.30 3.07
N THR A 132 14.82 -4.94 1.87
CA THR A 132 13.91 -5.71 1.00
C THR A 132 14.58 -5.95 -0.35
N THR A 133 14.06 -6.93 -1.10
CA THR A 133 14.55 -7.19 -2.45
C THR A 133 14.17 -6.04 -3.41
N ILE A 134 15.01 -5.73 -4.39
CA ILE A 134 14.70 -4.83 -5.51
C ILE A 134 14.44 -5.63 -6.79
N ASP A 135 14.96 -6.85 -6.86
CA ASP A 135 14.87 -7.78 -7.98
C ASP A 135 13.64 -8.72 -7.88
N ARG A 136 13.64 -9.81 -8.65
CA ARG A 136 12.64 -10.88 -8.62
C ARG A 136 11.23 -10.42 -8.97
N ARG A 137 11.10 -9.41 -9.82
CA ARG A 137 9.81 -8.84 -10.25
C ARG A 137 8.98 -8.28 -9.06
N PHE A 138 9.67 -7.87 -8.00
CA PHE A 138 9.04 -7.26 -6.82
C PHE A 138 8.92 -5.76 -7.02
N MET A 139 7.70 -5.28 -7.29
CA MET A 139 7.41 -3.87 -7.60
C MET A 139 7.87 -2.91 -6.50
N ALA A 140 7.54 -3.23 -5.26
CA ALA A 140 7.73 -2.31 -4.14
C ALA A 140 9.20 -1.98 -3.86
N GLY A 141 10.13 -2.92 -4.09
CA GLY A 141 11.56 -2.68 -3.84
C GLY A 141 12.14 -1.53 -4.67
N LEU A 142 11.79 -1.48 -5.97
CA LEU A 142 12.15 -0.37 -6.85
C LEU A 142 11.42 0.92 -6.46
N ALA A 143 10.12 0.82 -6.16
CA ALA A 143 9.31 1.95 -5.75
C ALA A 143 9.88 2.66 -4.51
N TYR A 144 10.29 1.89 -3.48
CA TYR A 144 10.96 2.46 -2.28
C TYR A 144 12.24 3.22 -2.63
N TYR A 145 13.07 2.67 -3.51
CA TYR A 145 14.27 3.36 -3.95
C TYR A 145 13.94 4.67 -4.66
N MET A 146 12.97 4.65 -5.57
CA MET A 146 12.57 5.81 -6.35
C MET A 146 11.93 6.89 -5.46
N GLY A 147 11.04 6.53 -4.55
CA GLY A 147 10.40 7.47 -3.62
C GLY A 147 11.37 8.10 -2.64
N ALA A 148 12.32 7.33 -2.10
CA ALA A 148 13.38 7.87 -1.25
C ALA A 148 14.28 8.84 -2.04
N ARG A 149 14.63 8.51 -3.28
CA ARG A 149 15.36 9.41 -4.19
C ARG A 149 14.55 10.69 -4.48
N GLU A 150 13.25 10.60 -4.69
CA GLU A 150 12.36 11.75 -4.91
C GLU A 150 12.34 12.70 -3.71
N LEU A 151 12.29 12.13 -2.49
CA LEU A 151 12.37 12.90 -1.25
C LEU A 151 13.79 13.48 -1.00
N GLY A 152 14.79 12.99 -1.72
CA GLY A 152 16.19 13.41 -1.56
C GLY A 152 16.93 12.70 -0.43
N MET A 153 16.45 11.54 0.01
CA MET A 153 17.10 10.70 1.03
C MET A 153 18.32 9.98 0.45
N GLY A 154 19.32 9.71 1.31
CA GLY A 154 20.31 8.69 1.00
C GLY A 154 19.69 7.30 1.01
N VAL A 155 20.10 6.41 0.10
CA VAL A 155 19.56 5.03 0.05
C VAL A 155 20.69 4.00 0.01
N ILE A 156 20.63 3.04 0.92
CA ILE A 156 21.54 1.90 0.97
C ILE A 156 20.75 0.64 0.60
N ARG A 157 21.06 0.04 -0.54
CA ARG A 157 20.39 -1.16 -1.05
C ARG A 157 21.09 -2.41 -0.53
N VAL A 158 20.74 -2.82 0.69
CA VAL A 158 21.35 -4.01 1.33
C VAL A 158 20.64 -5.28 0.90
N GLY A 159 19.36 -5.19 0.57
CA GLY A 159 18.53 -6.36 0.27
C GLY A 159 18.04 -7.04 1.55
N ASN A 160 17.29 -8.14 1.36
CA ASN A 160 16.72 -8.92 2.46
C ASN A 160 17.70 -9.95 3.02
N GLY A 161 17.48 -10.36 4.26
CA GLY A 161 18.30 -11.41 4.91
C GLY A 161 19.69 -10.92 5.38
N ILE A 162 20.57 -11.85 5.68
CA ILE A 162 21.97 -11.67 6.09
C ILE A 162 22.14 -10.62 7.22
N PRO A 163 21.77 -10.92 8.48
CA PRO A 163 21.84 -9.98 9.59
C PRO A 163 23.23 -9.36 9.80
N GLU A 164 24.30 -10.11 9.54
CA GLU A 164 25.66 -9.61 9.62
C GLU A 164 25.92 -8.42 8.69
N LEU A 165 25.46 -8.51 7.43
CA LEU A 165 25.62 -7.45 6.44
C LEU A 165 24.78 -6.22 6.83
N GLN A 166 23.58 -6.43 7.38
CA GLN A 166 22.75 -5.35 7.87
C GLN A 166 23.43 -4.54 8.97
N TRP A 167 24.01 -5.24 9.97
CA TRP A 167 24.73 -4.61 11.07
C TRP A 167 26.05 -4.00 10.66
N ASP A 168 26.79 -4.60 9.73
CA ASP A 168 27.99 -3.98 9.15
C ASP A 168 27.64 -2.65 8.45
N THR A 169 26.51 -2.62 7.73
CA THR A 169 26.00 -1.42 7.07
C THR A 169 25.62 -0.34 8.09
N ILE A 170 24.86 -0.71 9.14
CA ILE A 170 24.47 0.23 10.21
C ILE A 170 25.70 0.86 10.86
N ARG A 171 26.72 0.07 11.15
CA ARG A 171 27.96 0.54 11.76
C ARG A 171 28.78 1.45 10.86
N ARG A 172 28.81 1.20 9.54
CA ARG A 172 29.66 1.95 8.59
C ARG A 172 29.02 3.21 8.07
N ILE A 173 27.71 3.17 7.80
CA ILE A 173 27.02 4.24 7.02
C ILE A 173 26.06 5.03 7.91
N HIS A 174 25.69 4.50 9.07
CA HIS A 174 24.81 5.14 10.03
C HIS A 174 23.44 5.53 9.47
N PRO A 175 22.66 4.58 8.86
CA PRO A 175 21.30 4.86 8.41
C PRO A 175 20.41 5.28 9.57
N THR A 176 19.46 6.16 9.31
CA THR A 176 18.51 6.68 10.31
C THR A 176 17.14 6.01 10.24
N CYS A 177 16.81 5.43 9.10
CA CYS A 177 15.55 4.68 8.93
C CYS A 177 15.75 3.38 8.12
N GLY A 178 14.85 2.42 8.31
CA GLY A 178 14.84 1.14 7.60
C GLY A 178 13.49 0.85 6.93
N MET A 179 13.53 0.15 5.80
CA MET A 179 12.36 -0.50 5.19
C MET A 179 12.52 -2.00 5.36
N VAL A 180 11.59 -2.65 6.08
CA VAL A 180 11.84 -4.01 6.58
C VAL A 180 10.53 -4.79 6.82
N VAL A 181 10.61 -6.12 6.77
CA VAL A 181 9.56 -7.00 7.29
C VAL A 181 9.76 -7.19 8.81
N PRO A 182 8.73 -7.00 9.65
CA PRO A 182 8.87 -7.04 11.11
C PRO A 182 9.54 -8.30 11.69
N SER A 183 9.22 -9.48 11.17
CA SER A 183 9.85 -10.72 11.61
C SER A 183 11.37 -10.74 11.36
N PHE A 184 11.86 -9.97 10.40
CA PHE A 184 13.29 -9.85 10.15
C PHE A 184 13.99 -8.96 11.20
N LEU A 185 13.30 -7.97 11.77
CA LEU A 185 13.84 -7.19 12.91
C LEU A 185 14.15 -8.07 14.11
N ILE A 186 13.33 -9.08 14.39
CA ILE A 186 13.63 -10.06 15.46
C ILE A 186 14.96 -10.76 15.17
N LYS A 187 15.20 -11.18 13.93
CA LYS A 187 16.47 -11.83 13.55
C LYS A 187 17.67 -10.88 13.68
N LEU A 188 17.47 -9.59 13.38
CA LEU A 188 18.50 -8.57 13.58
C LEU A 188 18.83 -8.38 15.06
N ILE A 189 17.80 -8.31 15.91
CA ILE A 189 17.97 -8.20 17.37
C ILE A 189 18.69 -9.44 17.93
N GLU A 190 18.24 -10.64 17.59
CA GLU A 190 18.87 -11.90 18.03
C GLU A 190 20.34 -12.00 17.59
N PHE A 191 20.64 -11.56 16.37
CA PHE A 191 22.03 -11.50 15.90
C PHE A 191 22.86 -10.48 16.70
N ALA A 192 22.30 -9.29 16.97
CA ALA A 192 22.97 -8.26 17.75
C ALA A 192 23.28 -8.74 19.19
N GLU A 193 22.29 -9.34 19.87
CA GLU A 193 22.44 -9.90 21.21
C GLU A 193 23.54 -10.97 21.23
N LYS A 194 23.53 -11.90 20.26
CA LYS A 194 24.55 -12.97 20.14
C LYS A 194 25.96 -12.44 19.92
N ASN A 195 26.10 -11.33 19.19
CA ASN A 195 27.40 -10.76 18.82
C ASN A 195 27.78 -9.54 19.67
N HIS A 196 27.07 -9.30 20.77
CA HIS A 196 27.34 -8.19 21.71
C HIS A 196 27.31 -6.80 21.05
N ILE A 197 26.39 -6.62 20.05
CA ILE A 197 26.16 -5.35 19.42
C ILE A 197 25.08 -4.60 20.21
N ASP A 198 25.37 -3.40 20.65
CA ASP A 198 24.37 -2.53 21.30
C ASP A 198 23.47 -1.90 20.23
N HIS A 199 22.37 -2.57 19.96
CA HIS A 199 21.40 -2.11 18.97
C HIS A 199 20.60 -0.87 19.43
N ASN A 200 20.53 -0.60 20.76
CA ASN A 200 19.87 0.59 21.27
C ASN A 200 20.70 1.87 21.10
N ALA A 201 22.01 1.74 20.95
CA ALA A 201 22.92 2.86 20.70
C ALA A 201 23.24 3.12 19.23
N CYS A 202 22.58 2.42 18.29
CA CYS A 202 22.84 2.60 16.88
C CYS A 202 22.08 3.82 16.28
N SER A 203 22.39 4.16 15.04
CA SER A 203 21.81 5.32 14.32
C SER A 203 20.35 5.14 13.87
N MET A 204 19.85 3.89 13.82
CA MET A 204 18.52 3.56 13.35
C MET A 204 17.45 4.07 14.34
N GLN A 205 16.63 5.00 13.90
CA GLN A 205 15.60 5.65 14.75
C GLN A 205 14.20 5.17 14.42
N LYS A 206 13.93 4.80 13.17
CA LYS A 206 12.61 4.37 12.71
C LYS A 206 12.70 3.24 11.70
N CYS A 207 11.70 2.37 11.69
CA CYS A 207 11.50 1.39 10.64
C CYS A 207 10.09 1.48 10.08
N ILE A 208 10.01 1.50 8.75
CA ILE A 208 8.76 1.37 8.00
C ILE A 208 8.61 -0.12 7.69
N CYS A 209 7.57 -0.71 8.25
CA CYS A 209 7.35 -2.14 8.30
C CYS A 209 6.29 -2.57 7.29
N ILE A 210 6.64 -3.55 6.46
CA ILE A 210 5.82 -4.06 5.36
C ILE A 210 5.52 -5.54 5.52
N GLY A 211 4.43 -6.01 4.93
CA GLY A 211 4.12 -7.43 4.75
C GLY A 211 3.59 -8.17 5.97
N GLU A 212 3.74 -7.62 7.16
CA GLU A 212 3.24 -8.21 8.42
C GLU A 212 2.64 -7.12 9.30
N ALA A 213 1.55 -7.44 10.00
CA ALA A 213 0.91 -6.50 10.92
C ALA A 213 1.78 -6.27 12.18
N LEU A 214 1.87 -5.00 12.59
CA LEU A 214 2.53 -4.58 13.83
C LEU A 214 1.56 -4.29 14.97
N ARG A 215 0.29 -3.99 14.63
CA ARG A 215 -0.72 -3.56 15.59
C ARG A 215 -1.97 -4.41 15.52
N ASN A 216 -2.75 -4.36 16.60
CA ASN A 216 -4.09 -4.92 16.68
C ASN A 216 -5.12 -3.89 16.18
N GLN A 217 -6.41 -4.19 16.36
CA GLN A 217 -7.51 -3.33 15.90
C GLN A 217 -7.66 -2.04 16.71
N GLU A 218 -7.17 -2.02 17.94
CA GLU A 218 -7.13 -0.87 18.84
C GLU A 218 -5.84 -0.05 18.68
N PHE A 219 -5.10 -0.26 17.58
CA PHE A 219 -3.84 0.40 17.23
C PHE A 219 -2.68 0.16 18.22
N GLN A 220 -2.83 -0.73 19.18
CA GLN A 220 -1.76 -1.13 20.09
C GLN A 220 -0.82 -2.12 19.38
N LEU A 221 0.44 -2.15 19.79
CA LEU A 221 1.38 -3.15 19.28
C LEU A 221 0.84 -4.56 19.53
N ASN A 222 0.80 -5.38 18.50
CA ASN A 222 0.51 -6.80 18.64
C ASN A 222 1.71 -7.56 19.24
N THR A 223 1.59 -8.86 19.43
CA THR A 223 2.66 -9.69 20.02
C THR A 223 4.02 -9.52 19.32
N LEU A 224 4.04 -9.41 17.99
CA LEU A 224 5.28 -9.22 17.23
C LEU A 224 5.84 -7.80 17.42
N GLY A 225 5.00 -6.79 17.28
CA GLY A 225 5.38 -5.39 17.50
C GLY A 225 5.86 -5.16 18.93
N GLN A 226 5.18 -5.73 19.94
CA GLN A 226 5.56 -5.64 21.33
C GLN A 226 6.92 -6.32 21.59
N LYS A 227 7.14 -7.51 21.04
CA LYS A 227 8.43 -8.22 21.17
C LYS A 227 9.60 -7.40 20.60
N ILE A 228 9.38 -6.67 19.49
CA ILE A 228 10.41 -5.78 18.92
C ILE A 228 10.64 -4.59 19.84
N HIS A 229 9.56 -3.93 20.28
CA HIS A 229 9.61 -2.74 21.12
C HIS A 229 10.28 -3.01 22.48
N ASP A 230 9.99 -4.15 23.12
CA ASP A 230 10.60 -4.53 24.42
C ASP A 230 12.13 -4.67 24.33
N LYS A 231 12.61 -5.13 23.17
CA LYS A 231 14.05 -5.33 22.95
C LYS A 231 14.74 -4.11 22.37
N TRP A 232 14.02 -3.33 21.57
CA TRP A 232 14.56 -2.14 20.90
C TRP A 232 13.62 -0.92 21.09
N PRO A 233 13.45 -0.43 22.33
CA PRO A 233 12.48 0.61 22.68
C PRO A 233 12.75 1.96 22.02
N ALA A 234 13.98 2.25 21.62
CA ALA A 234 14.33 3.48 20.91
C ALA A 234 13.85 3.49 19.44
N LEU A 235 13.50 2.32 18.86
CA LEU A 235 13.12 2.19 17.48
C LEU A 235 11.62 2.46 17.31
N GLN A 236 11.27 3.50 16.53
CA GLN A 236 9.88 3.77 16.14
C GLN A 236 9.46 2.83 15.00
N LEU A 237 8.32 2.16 15.17
CA LEU A 237 7.78 1.22 14.21
C LEU A 237 6.53 1.79 13.52
N TYR A 238 6.62 2.00 12.21
CA TYR A 238 5.52 2.46 11.36
C TYR A 238 5.02 1.29 10.52
N SER A 239 3.71 1.04 10.53
CA SER A 239 3.10 0.04 9.67
C SER A 239 2.74 0.64 8.32
N THR A 240 2.91 -0.12 7.25
CA THR A 240 2.36 0.23 5.94
C THR A 240 1.71 -1.00 5.31
N TYR A 241 0.48 -0.81 4.79
CA TYR A 241 -0.26 -1.81 4.04
C TYR A 241 -0.28 -1.43 2.58
N ALA A 242 0.14 -2.34 1.72
CA ALA A 242 0.23 -2.16 0.28
C ALA A 242 0.08 -3.50 -0.45
N SER A 243 -0.29 -3.45 -1.71
CA SER A 243 -0.21 -4.60 -2.63
C SER A 243 0.19 -4.15 -4.04
N THR A 244 0.63 -5.11 -4.85
CA THR A 244 0.94 -4.87 -6.26
C THR A 244 -0.28 -4.38 -7.03
N GLU A 245 -1.46 -4.92 -6.72
CA GLU A 245 -2.72 -4.58 -7.35
C GLU A 245 -3.15 -3.14 -7.07
N MET A 246 -2.94 -2.66 -5.84
CA MET A 246 -3.27 -1.28 -5.46
C MET A 246 -2.36 -0.24 -6.11
N GLN A 247 -1.10 -0.58 -6.33
CA GLN A 247 -0.05 0.36 -6.74
C GLN A 247 -0.03 1.63 -5.87
N SER A 248 -0.37 1.45 -4.60
CA SER A 248 -0.42 2.47 -3.57
C SER A 248 -0.24 1.84 -2.19
N SER A 249 -0.14 2.67 -1.17
CA SER A 249 0.06 2.25 0.21
C SER A 249 -0.79 3.04 1.20
N PHE A 250 -1.09 2.40 2.33
CA PHE A 250 -1.68 3.02 3.51
C PHE A 250 -0.62 3.01 4.61
N THR A 251 -0.05 4.16 4.90
CA THR A 251 1.10 4.29 5.81
C THR A 251 0.74 5.05 7.07
N GLU A 252 1.17 4.56 8.22
CA GLU A 252 0.98 5.22 9.51
C GLU A 252 1.77 6.52 9.60
N CYS A 253 1.18 7.50 10.30
CA CYS A 253 1.87 8.71 10.76
C CYS A 253 2.37 8.54 12.21
N SER A 254 2.92 9.62 12.79
CA SER A 254 3.43 9.64 14.18
C SER A 254 2.38 9.38 15.27
N GLU A 255 1.11 9.42 14.93
CA GLU A 255 0.02 9.12 15.88
C GLU A 255 -0.24 7.62 16.02
N PHE A 256 0.24 6.80 15.08
CA PHE A 256 0.11 5.34 15.08
C PHE A 256 -1.33 4.82 15.15
N HIS A 257 -2.28 5.57 14.63
CA HIS A 257 -3.70 5.24 14.61
C HIS A 257 -4.19 4.83 13.22
N GLY A 258 -3.52 3.85 12.60
CA GLY A 258 -3.85 3.29 11.30
C GLY A 258 -3.17 3.97 10.11
N GLY A 259 -3.16 3.27 8.99
CA GLY A 259 -2.54 3.72 7.75
C GLY A 259 -3.42 4.70 6.99
N HIS A 260 -2.86 5.86 6.62
CA HIS A 260 -3.54 6.90 5.85
C HIS A 260 -3.69 6.52 4.38
N LEU A 261 -4.88 6.74 3.83
CA LEU A 261 -5.16 6.72 2.39
C LEU A 261 -4.36 7.81 1.67
N GLN A 262 -3.88 7.51 0.47
CA GLN A 262 -3.32 8.48 -0.48
C GLN A 262 -4.41 8.89 -1.49
N PRO A 263 -5.14 9.99 -1.25
CA PRO A 263 -6.38 10.30 -1.99
C PRO A 263 -6.15 10.65 -3.47
N GLU A 264 -4.93 11.01 -3.85
CA GLU A 264 -4.56 11.27 -5.23
C GLU A 264 -4.41 10.00 -6.06
N LEU A 265 -4.13 8.87 -5.39
CA LEU A 265 -3.69 7.65 -6.03
C LEU A 265 -4.75 6.56 -6.05
N ILE A 266 -5.70 6.59 -5.10
CA ILE A 266 -6.62 5.49 -4.91
C ILE A 266 -7.94 5.95 -4.29
N ILE A 267 -9.06 5.38 -4.76
CA ILE A 267 -10.33 5.39 -4.05
C ILE A 267 -10.47 4.06 -3.34
N VAL A 268 -10.98 4.05 -2.11
CA VAL A 268 -11.23 2.84 -1.33
C VAL A 268 -12.69 2.74 -0.94
N GLU A 269 -13.24 1.54 -1.10
CA GLU A 269 -14.54 1.12 -0.58
C GLU A 269 -14.31 -0.03 0.42
N PHE A 270 -15.18 -0.16 1.41
CA PHE A 270 -15.18 -1.30 2.36
C PHE A 270 -16.50 -2.03 2.20
N LEU A 271 -16.45 -3.23 1.64
CA LEU A 271 -17.65 -3.92 1.16
C LEU A 271 -17.96 -5.17 1.99
N ASP A 272 -19.26 -5.42 2.18
CA ASP A 272 -19.78 -6.67 2.73
C ASP A 272 -19.75 -7.81 1.67
N ASP A 273 -20.27 -8.98 2.05
CA ASP A 273 -20.38 -10.15 1.18
C ASP A 273 -21.32 -9.93 -0.03
N ASN A 274 -22.20 -8.92 0.02
CA ASN A 274 -23.12 -8.54 -1.06
C ASN A 274 -22.59 -7.37 -1.89
N ASN A 275 -21.32 -7.00 -1.72
CA ASN A 275 -20.65 -5.86 -2.37
C ASN A 275 -21.31 -4.50 -2.06
N ARG A 276 -21.87 -4.34 -0.85
CA ARG A 276 -22.42 -3.09 -0.34
C ARG A 276 -21.46 -2.46 0.66
N PRO A 277 -21.34 -1.12 0.66
CA PRO A 277 -20.51 -0.44 1.65
C PRO A 277 -20.95 -0.76 3.09
N VAL A 278 -19.97 -0.99 3.96
CA VAL A 278 -20.20 -1.15 5.40
C VAL A 278 -20.04 0.20 6.11
N ALA A 279 -20.66 0.34 7.28
CA ALA A 279 -20.50 1.51 8.11
C ALA A 279 -19.12 1.53 8.79
N GLU A 280 -18.69 2.70 9.26
CA GLU A 280 -17.53 2.84 10.13
C GLU A 280 -17.70 1.99 11.39
N GLY A 281 -16.63 1.27 11.78
CA GLY A 281 -16.67 0.31 12.89
C GLY A 281 -17.14 -1.08 12.51
N GLU A 282 -17.60 -1.30 11.28
CA GLU A 282 -17.88 -2.62 10.72
C GLU A 282 -16.71 -3.11 9.85
N ALA A 283 -16.46 -4.42 9.88
CA ALA A 283 -15.44 -5.05 9.08
C ALA A 283 -15.88 -5.14 7.61
N GLY A 284 -15.06 -4.59 6.71
CA GLY A 284 -15.32 -4.63 5.28
C GLY A 284 -14.13 -5.13 4.47
N GLU A 285 -14.40 -5.73 3.32
CA GLU A 285 -13.37 -6.12 2.35
C GLU A 285 -12.84 -4.88 1.64
N VAL A 286 -11.54 -4.65 1.73
CA VAL A 286 -10.87 -3.54 1.07
C VAL A 286 -11.03 -3.70 -0.44
N THR A 287 -11.73 -2.76 -1.05
CA THR A 287 -12.00 -2.73 -2.49
C THR A 287 -11.48 -1.41 -3.04
N ILE A 288 -10.68 -1.47 -4.11
CA ILE A 288 -9.93 -0.30 -4.55
C ILE A 288 -10.22 0.06 -6.01
N THR A 289 -10.13 1.35 -6.29
CA THR A 289 -10.06 1.89 -7.65
C THR A 289 -8.78 2.72 -7.76
N THR A 290 -7.87 2.33 -8.66
CA THR A 290 -6.62 3.05 -8.87
C THR A 290 -6.85 4.31 -9.68
N LEU A 291 -6.15 5.39 -9.34
CA LEU A 291 -6.21 6.67 -10.03
C LEU A 291 -4.86 6.97 -10.69
N GLY A 292 -4.88 7.43 -11.95
CA GLY A 292 -3.69 7.84 -12.68
C GLY A 292 -2.73 6.71 -13.05
N VAL A 293 -3.18 5.46 -13.06
CA VAL A 293 -2.44 4.31 -13.59
C VAL A 293 -2.72 4.19 -15.09
N GLU A 294 -1.68 3.91 -15.87
CA GLU A 294 -1.77 3.75 -17.33
C GLU A 294 -1.72 2.28 -17.76
N GLY A 295 -0.75 1.52 -17.28
CA GLY A 295 -0.49 0.16 -17.76
C GLY A 295 -1.65 -0.80 -17.49
N MET A 296 -2.06 -0.91 -16.23
CA MET A 296 -3.13 -1.80 -15.79
C MET A 296 -3.92 -1.16 -14.64
N PRO A 297 -4.75 -0.15 -14.91
CA PRO A 297 -5.62 0.44 -13.90
C PRO A 297 -6.71 -0.55 -13.47
N LEU A 298 -7.08 -0.52 -12.18
CA LEU A 298 -8.10 -1.38 -11.60
C LEU A 298 -9.29 -0.56 -11.11
N LEU A 299 -10.50 -1.05 -11.40
CA LEU A 299 -11.78 -0.46 -10.98
C LEU A 299 -12.51 -1.44 -10.07
N ARG A 300 -12.85 -0.99 -8.85
CA ARG A 300 -13.55 -1.78 -7.83
C ARG A 300 -12.94 -3.16 -7.58
N PHE A 301 -11.62 -3.21 -7.50
CA PHE A 301 -10.90 -4.47 -7.30
C PHE A 301 -10.94 -4.88 -5.83
N LYS A 302 -11.45 -6.07 -5.57
CA LYS A 302 -11.49 -6.71 -4.25
C LYS A 302 -10.15 -7.33 -3.92
N THR A 303 -9.48 -6.80 -2.89
CA THR A 303 -8.16 -7.28 -2.48
C THR A 303 -8.21 -8.63 -1.76
N GLY A 304 -9.38 -9.00 -1.24
CA GLY A 304 -9.57 -10.14 -0.36
C GLY A 304 -9.18 -9.87 1.10
N ASP A 305 -8.60 -8.71 1.41
CA ASP A 305 -8.20 -8.34 2.76
C ASP A 305 -9.36 -7.62 3.48
N ILE A 306 -9.59 -7.97 4.74
CA ILE A 306 -10.69 -7.44 5.56
C ILE A 306 -10.09 -6.58 6.67
N CYS A 307 -10.63 -5.37 6.89
CA CYS A 307 -10.24 -4.50 7.98
C CYS A 307 -11.39 -3.59 8.44
N TYR A 308 -11.17 -2.86 9.53
CA TYR A 308 -11.98 -1.69 9.90
C TYR A 308 -11.38 -0.43 9.28
N HIS A 309 -12.23 0.58 9.08
CA HIS A 309 -11.82 1.89 8.62
C HIS A 309 -12.28 2.98 9.57
N HIS A 310 -11.58 4.12 9.52
CA HIS A 310 -11.79 5.29 10.37
C HIS A 310 -11.81 6.54 9.51
N THR A 311 -12.80 7.40 9.72
CA THR A 311 -13.03 8.61 8.91
C THR A 311 -12.77 9.90 9.69
N GLU A 312 -12.66 9.84 11.02
CA GLU A 312 -12.40 11.00 11.85
C GLU A 312 -11.00 11.61 11.56
N PRO A 313 -10.86 12.95 11.65
CA PRO A 313 -9.59 13.63 11.44
C PRO A 313 -8.48 13.10 12.35
N CYS A 314 -7.28 12.94 11.80
CA CYS A 314 -6.12 12.53 12.58
C CYS A 314 -5.43 13.73 13.24
N ALA A 315 -4.89 13.54 14.44
CA ALA A 315 -4.10 14.57 15.14
C ALA A 315 -2.86 15.02 14.35
N CYS A 316 -2.38 14.24 13.38
CA CYS A 316 -1.32 14.65 12.46
C CYS A 316 -1.75 15.72 11.44
N GLY A 317 -3.03 16.11 11.43
CA GLY A 317 -3.62 17.11 10.53
C GLY A 317 -4.20 16.54 9.22
N ARG A 318 -4.02 15.25 8.92
CA ARG A 318 -4.63 14.62 7.75
C ARG A 318 -6.09 14.28 7.99
N ASN A 319 -6.90 14.52 6.96
CA ASN A 319 -8.34 14.23 6.95
C ASN A 319 -8.68 13.03 6.04
N THR A 320 -7.71 12.18 5.76
CA THR A 320 -7.88 10.99 4.92
C THR A 320 -8.40 9.80 5.72
N ILE A 321 -9.15 8.91 5.08
CA ILE A 321 -9.54 7.63 5.65
C ILE A 321 -8.29 6.87 6.12
N ARG A 322 -8.41 6.21 7.28
CA ARG A 322 -7.36 5.37 7.84
C ARG A 322 -7.84 3.92 7.94
N LEU A 323 -6.94 2.98 7.65
CA LEU A 323 -7.19 1.55 7.80
C LEU A 323 -6.60 1.05 9.11
N SER A 324 -7.38 0.23 9.83
CA SER A 324 -6.83 -0.59 10.91
C SER A 324 -5.91 -1.69 10.36
N SER A 325 -5.34 -2.48 11.23
CA SER A 325 -4.64 -3.71 10.82
C SER A 325 -5.60 -4.65 10.08
N ILE A 326 -5.05 -5.38 9.10
CA ILE A 326 -5.82 -6.40 8.37
C ILE A 326 -6.22 -7.51 9.33
N LEU A 327 -7.51 -7.81 9.41
CA LEU A 327 -8.10 -8.89 10.21
C LEU A 327 -7.75 -10.27 9.66
N GLY A 328 -7.65 -10.37 8.34
CA GLY A 328 -7.36 -11.59 7.62
C GLY A 328 -7.78 -11.51 6.16
N ARG A 329 -7.49 -12.58 5.43
CA ARG A 329 -7.94 -12.73 4.04
C ARG A 329 -9.21 -13.54 3.98
N LYS A 330 -10.18 -13.09 3.20
CA LYS A 330 -11.51 -13.71 3.05
C LYS A 330 -11.44 -15.21 2.72
N GLY A 331 -10.53 -15.62 1.84
CA GLY A 331 -10.32 -17.02 1.49
C GLY A 331 -9.62 -17.89 2.56
N GLN A 332 -9.05 -17.27 3.60
CA GLN A 332 -8.34 -17.95 4.70
C GLN A 332 -9.07 -17.85 6.04
N MET A 333 -10.11 -17.05 6.13
CA MET A 333 -10.94 -16.95 7.35
C MET A 333 -11.83 -18.19 7.44
N ILE A 334 -11.45 -19.11 8.33
CA ILE A 334 -12.32 -20.22 8.72
C ILE A 334 -13.49 -19.61 9.49
N LYS A 335 -14.69 -19.61 8.90
CA LYS A 335 -15.91 -19.27 9.63
C LYS A 335 -16.14 -20.35 10.69
N TYR A 336 -15.64 -20.14 11.90
CA TYR A 336 -16.07 -20.92 13.05
C TYR A 336 -17.54 -20.58 13.29
N LYS A 337 -18.44 -21.53 13.06
CA LYS A 337 -19.87 -21.39 13.38
C LYS A 337 -19.99 -21.11 14.88
N GLY A 338 -20.35 -19.88 15.23
CA GLY A 338 -20.98 -19.58 16.51
C GLY A 338 -20.17 -18.89 17.60
N THR A 339 -19.27 -17.95 17.28
CA THR A 339 -18.86 -16.92 18.26
C THR A 339 -18.62 -15.59 17.51
N THR A 340 -19.52 -14.66 17.79
CA THR A 340 -19.31 -13.22 17.55
C THR A 340 -18.35 -12.70 18.58
#